data_d968ba755498a8ad426879ba754f30d5
#
_entry.id   d968ba755498a8ad426879ba754f30d5
#
_cell.length_a   1.000
_cell.length_b   1.000
_cell.length_c   1.000
_cell.angle_alpha   90.00
_cell.angle_beta   90.00
_cell.angle_gamma   90.00
#
_symmetry.space_group_name_H-M   'P 1'
#
loop_
_entity.id
_entity.type
_entity.pdbx_description
1 polymer ?
#
loop_
_entity_poly.entity_id
_entity_poly.type
_entity_poly.pdbx_seq_one_letter_code
_entity_poly.pdbx_strand_id
1 'polypeptide(L)'
;MGRRKTTLCLFLAAAFVSLFFLPTDRGATSQTPSAAAPRLTGHGRVGVYLTAYGLLREDILRGVLEARKAGKIDTLVINVKDNHGDVSYASSVPLARALGASTGLLDFRKLIPILRGQGFYLIARQVVFNDPILAKHLGYSNGWVPAADPTAIAYNLAIAEEVATLGFDELQFDYIRYADGGGLASGYEARYTAIDSFLAKVEASIGNKITLSVDLFGRVMWDWNARRTDPIGQSLEDMSAHVDYVSPMLYPSHYTEQKYKDGPYLVVKDAMVSGKKRTSTAIRPFLQVFDMAIPAGMTIDAYIAAEIRAAKDYGADGYLFWEPSNDYRALYRVLGVSYAY
;
A
#
# COMPACT_ATOMS: atom_id res chain seq x y z
N MET A 1 -18.31 29.10 9.62
CA MET A 1 -18.01 28.25 10.80
C MET A 1 -16.92 27.25 10.39
N GLY A 2 -15.67 27.56 10.58
CA GLY A 2 -14.57 26.68 10.20
C GLY A 2 -13.22 27.29 10.56
N ARG A 3 -12.74 27.07 11.76
CA ARG A 3 -11.33 27.32 12.16
C ARG A 3 -11.08 26.72 13.54
N ARG A 4 -11.04 25.36 13.67
CA ARG A 4 -10.58 24.69 14.91
C ARG A 4 -9.87 23.35 14.69
N LYS A 5 -9.46 22.99 13.46
CA LYS A 5 -8.80 21.69 13.21
C LYS A 5 -7.27 21.75 13.09
N THR A 6 -6.69 22.95 12.95
CA THR A 6 -5.25 23.08 12.64
C THR A 6 -4.34 23.08 13.89
N THR A 7 -4.85 23.36 15.06
CA THR A 7 -4.01 23.50 16.27
C THR A 7 -3.75 22.17 16.98
N LEU A 8 -4.62 21.17 16.83
CA LEU A 8 -4.48 19.88 17.51
C LEU A 8 -3.39 18.98 16.87
N CYS A 9 -3.19 19.09 15.56
CA CYS A 9 -2.18 18.27 14.86
C CYS A 9 -0.73 18.65 15.21
N LEU A 10 -0.46 19.91 15.54
CA LEU A 10 0.90 20.36 15.90
C LEU A 10 1.35 19.85 17.30
N PHE A 11 0.42 19.67 18.24
CA PHE A 11 0.75 19.15 19.58
C PHE A 11 1.00 17.63 19.57
N LEU A 12 0.31 16.86 18.75
CA LEU A 12 0.53 15.40 18.62
C LEU A 12 1.87 15.08 17.97
N ALA A 13 2.31 15.87 16.98
CA ALA A 13 3.63 15.70 16.38
C ALA A 13 4.78 16.00 17.36
N ALA A 14 4.59 16.93 18.31
CA ALA A 14 5.58 17.23 19.33
C ALA A 14 5.67 16.14 20.42
N ALA A 15 4.55 15.50 20.79
CA ALA A 15 4.52 14.39 21.75
C ALA A 15 5.21 13.13 21.17
N PHE A 16 5.15 12.92 19.86
CA PHE A 16 5.78 11.80 19.17
C PHE A 16 7.32 11.84 19.25
N VAL A 17 7.90 13.04 19.23
CA VAL A 17 9.35 13.23 19.35
C VAL A 17 9.85 12.94 20.78
N SER A 18 9.01 13.15 21.80
CA SER A 18 9.42 13.00 23.21
C SER A 18 9.55 11.54 23.67
N LEU A 19 8.89 10.59 23.01
CA LEU A 19 8.95 9.17 23.40
C LEU A 19 10.22 8.46 22.93
N PHE A 20 11.01 9.07 22.03
CA PHE A 20 12.18 8.44 21.42
C PHE A 20 13.52 9.01 21.86
N PHE A 21 13.53 10.07 22.69
CA PHE A 21 14.77 10.65 23.20
C PHE A 21 14.97 10.30 24.68
N LEU A 22 15.64 9.19 24.96
CA LEU A 22 16.44 9.06 26.17
C LEU A 22 17.79 9.72 25.87
N PRO A 23 18.27 10.67 26.70
CA PRO A 23 19.54 11.35 26.46
C PRO A 23 20.67 10.36 26.66
N THR A 24 21.36 9.94 25.61
CA THR A 24 22.73 9.44 25.73
C THR A 24 23.68 10.61 25.48
N ASP A 25 24.27 11.09 26.55
CA ASP A 25 25.31 12.09 26.55
C ASP A 25 26.54 11.57 25.78
N ARG A 26 26.81 12.07 24.57
CA ARG A 26 28.09 11.93 23.86
C ARG A 26 28.33 13.14 22.95
N GLY A 27 29.50 13.74 23.15
CA GLY A 27 30.01 14.96 22.59
C GLY A 27 29.83 15.18 21.09
N ALA A 28 29.65 16.42 20.73
CA ALA A 28 29.52 16.92 19.37
C ALA A 28 30.81 16.71 18.57
N THR A 29 30.80 15.75 17.65
CA THR A 29 31.74 15.68 16.52
C THR A 29 31.02 16.09 15.26
N SER A 30 31.58 17.05 14.52
CA SER A 30 31.08 17.48 13.22
C SER A 30 31.05 16.30 12.25
N GLN A 31 29.85 15.83 11.87
CA GLN A 31 29.69 14.76 10.89
C GLN A 31 29.64 15.36 9.50
N THR A 32 30.59 15.00 8.66
CA THR A 32 30.53 15.01 7.20
C THR A 32 29.23 14.33 6.72
N PRO A 33 28.60 14.75 5.61
CA PRO A 33 27.40 14.07 5.11
C PRO A 33 27.71 12.60 4.87
N SER A 34 27.09 11.73 5.66
CA SER A 34 27.20 10.28 5.51
C SER A 34 26.68 9.87 4.13
N ALA A 35 27.44 9.05 3.44
CA ALA A 35 26.96 8.35 2.24
C ALA A 35 25.58 7.74 2.51
N ALA A 36 24.65 7.91 1.56
CA ALA A 36 23.31 7.36 1.68
C ALA A 36 23.40 5.89 2.08
N ALA A 37 22.69 5.51 3.15
CA ALA A 37 22.65 4.11 3.57
C ALA A 37 22.18 3.23 2.39
N PRO A 38 22.74 2.04 2.19
CA PRO A 38 22.34 1.17 1.10
C PRO A 38 20.83 0.90 1.18
N ARG A 39 20.14 0.98 0.03
CA ARG A 39 18.72 0.68 -0.05
C ARG A 39 18.47 -0.74 0.43
N LEU A 40 17.49 -0.90 1.31
CA LEU A 40 17.06 -2.22 1.75
C LEU A 40 16.39 -2.95 0.58
N THR A 41 16.58 -4.26 0.49
CA THR A 41 15.90 -5.08 -0.53
C THR A 41 14.45 -5.33 -0.12
N GLY A 42 13.52 -5.34 -1.08
CA GLY A 42 12.11 -5.67 -0.85
C GLY A 42 11.82 -7.17 -0.67
N HIS A 43 12.82 -8.05 -0.89
CA HIS A 43 12.63 -9.51 -0.85
C HIS A 43 12.29 -10.05 0.54
N GLY A 44 11.36 -11.00 0.59
CA GLY A 44 10.99 -11.72 1.80
C GLY A 44 10.29 -10.88 2.87
N ARG A 45 9.83 -9.66 2.55
CA ARG A 45 9.28 -8.70 3.50
C ARG A 45 7.92 -9.11 4.05
N VAL A 46 7.73 -8.87 5.35
CA VAL A 46 6.47 -9.08 6.06
C VAL A 46 6.01 -7.74 6.63
N GLY A 47 4.86 -7.24 6.19
CA GLY A 47 4.44 -5.89 6.51
C GLY A 47 2.97 -5.72 6.85
N VAL A 48 2.67 -4.56 7.42
CA VAL A 48 1.31 -4.11 7.72
C VAL A 48 1.01 -2.78 7.03
N TYR A 49 -0.25 -2.63 6.62
CA TYR A 49 -0.77 -1.38 6.10
C TYR A 49 -1.12 -0.41 7.24
N LEU A 50 -0.77 0.86 7.07
CA LEU A 50 -1.17 1.94 7.98
C LEU A 50 -1.80 3.09 7.21
N THR A 51 -2.96 3.53 7.68
CA THR A 51 -3.51 4.82 7.24
C THR A 51 -2.61 5.95 7.74
N ALA A 52 -2.69 7.12 7.10
CA ALA A 52 -1.99 8.31 7.59
C ALA A 52 -2.40 8.68 9.03
N TYR A 53 -3.66 8.48 9.38
CA TYR A 53 -4.17 8.69 10.74
C TYR A 53 -3.73 7.59 11.71
N GLY A 54 -3.69 6.32 11.26
CA GLY A 54 -3.22 5.19 12.06
C GLY A 54 -1.76 5.36 12.50
N LEU A 55 -0.94 5.93 11.63
CA LEU A 55 0.46 6.23 11.95
C LEU A 55 0.64 7.28 13.06
N LEU A 56 -0.39 8.12 13.31
CA LEU A 56 -0.38 9.13 14.37
C LEU A 56 -0.98 8.62 15.69
N ARG A 57 -1.50 7.40 15.72
CA ARG A 57 -2.09 6.80 16.92
C ARG A 57 -1.03 6.04 17.69
N GLU A 58 -0.80 6.44 18.93
CA GLU A 58 0.23 5.85 19.82
C GLU A 58 -0.02 4.36 20.07
N ASP A 59 -1.28 3.96 20.29
CA ASP A 59 -1.65 2.57 20.53
C ASP A 59 -1.35 1.67 19.32
N ILE A 60 -1.68 2.11 18.11
CA ILE A 60 -1.38 1.37 16.87
C ILE A 60 0.14 1.27 16.67
N LEU A 61 0.83 2.40 16.77
CA LEU A 61 2.27 2.43 16.53
C LEU A 61 3.04 1.59 17.56
N ARG A 62 2.61 1.57 18.82
CA ARG A 62 3.21 0.73 19.87
C ARG A 62 3.12 -0.75 19.50
N GLY A 63 1.96 -1.24 19.06
CA GLY A 63 1.78 -2.62 18.62
C GLY A 63 2.69 -2.99 17.44
N VAL A 64 2.77 -2.09 16.46
CA VAL A 64 3.66 -2.26 15.29
C VAL A 64 5.13 -2.32 15.71
N LEU A 65 5.57 -1.48 16.64
CA LEU A 65 6.95 -1.47 17.15
C LEU A 65 7.27 -2.73 17.95
N GLU A 66 6.34 -3.23 18.77
CA GLU A 66 6.54 -4.50 19.48
C GLU A 66 6.62 -5.69 18.50
N ALA A 67 5.78 -5.70 17.46
CA ALA A 67 5.87 -6.72 16.43
C ALA A 67 7.20 -6.64 15.65
N ARG A 68 7.74 -5.44 15.43
CA ARG A 68 9.06 -5.23 14.83
C ARG A 68 10.19 -5.75 15.72
N LYS A 69 10.17 -5.41 17.01
CA LYS A 69 11.15 -5.89 18.01
C LYS A 69 11.14 -7.41 18.11
N ALA A 70 9.96 -8.02 18.04
CA ALA A 70 9.81 -9.48 18.02
C ALA A 70 10.25 -10.13 16.70
N GLY A 71 10.70 -9.37 15.71
CA GLY A 71 11.12 -9.85 14.39
C GLY A 71 9.97 -10.45 13.55
N LYS A 72 8.72 -10.05 13.82
CA LYS A 72 7.53 -10.62 13.17
C LYS A 72 7.07 -9.82 11.96
N ILE A 73 7.31 -8.52 11.96
CA ILE A 73 7.12 -7.62 10.83
C ILE A 73 8.37 -6.76 10.65
N ASP A 74 8.63 -6.34 9.43
CA ASP A 74 9.77 -5.49 9.10
C ASP A 74 9.42 -4.38 8.08
N THR A 75 8.16 -4.29 7.67
CA THR A 75 7.70 -3.43 6.59
C THR A 75 6.44 -2.67 6.98
N LEU A 76 6.38 -1.39 6.59
CA LEU A 76 5.18 -0.56 6.71
C LEU A 76 4.74 -0.08 5.34
N VAL A 77 3.46 -0.31 5.01
CA VAL A 77 2.80 0.29 3.86
C VAL A 77 2.01 1.51 4.34
N ILE A 78 2.41 2.70 3.91
CA ILE A 78 1.89 3.97 4.44
C ILE A 78 1.20 4.76 3.32
N ASN A 79 -0.02 5.21 3.54
CA ASN A 79 -0.72 6.08 2.60
C ASN A 79 -0.01 7.43 2.44
N VAL A 80 0.50 7.69 1.23
CA VAL A 80 0.94 9.02 0.80
C VAL A 80 -0.18 9.75 0.05
N LYS A 81 -1.05 9.00 -0.64
CA LYS A 81 -2.31 9.48 -1.22
C LYS A 81 -3.38 8.41 -1.04
N ASP A 82 -4.54 8.77 -0.51
CA ASP A 82 -5.60 7.83 -0.20
C ASP A 82 -6.76 7.85 -1.22
N ASN A 83 -7.77 7.00 -1.00
CA ASN A 83 -8.95 6.88 -1.88
C ASN A 83 -10.02 7.97 -1.64
N HIS A 84 -9.78 8.94 -0.78
CA HIS A 84 -10.54 10.18 -0.69
C HIS A 84 -9.95 11.27 -1.58
N GLY A 85 -8.74 11.03 -2.14
CA GLY A 85 -7.97 11.97 -2.94
C GLY A 85 -7.01 12.82 -2.10
N ASP A 86 -6.94 12.58 -0.79
CA ASP A 86 -6.06 13.32 0.12
C ASP A 86 -4.60 12.87 -0.03
N VAL A 87 -3.71 13.85 -0.26
CA VAL A 87 -2.25 13.69 -0.17
C VAL A 87 -1.86 14.00 1.26
N SER A 88 -1.36 13.01 1.99
CA SER A 88 -1.20 13.04 3.44
C SER A 88 -0.10 13.99 3.95
N TYR A 89 0.72 14.55 3.08
CA TYR A 89 1.84 15.41 3.41
C TYR A 89 1.75 16.78 2.72
N ALA A 90 2.61 17.73 3.10
CA ALA A 90 2.70 19.05 2.47
C ALA A 90 3.38 18.92 1.09
N SER A 91 2.57 18.56 0.08
CA SER A 91 3.01 18.36 -1.29
C SER A 91 3.37 19.69 -1.98
N SER A 92 4.38 19.67 -2.84
CA SER A 92 4.74 20.79 -3.72
C SER A 92 4.02 20.73 -5.06
N VAL A 93 3.34 19.62 -5.38
CA VAL A 93 2.61 19.44 -6.65
C VAL A 93 1.53 20.53 -6.79
N PRO A 94 1.60 21.37 -7.84
CA PRO A 94 0.71 22.54 -7.96
C PRO A 94 -0.78 22.17 -7.93
N LEU A 95 -1.16 21.11 -8.63
CA LEU A 95 -2.57 20.68 -8.69
C LEU A 95 -3.05 20.14 -7.33
N ALA A 96 -2.22 19.41 -6.58
CA ALA A 96 -2.57 18.94 -5.24
C ALA A 96 -2.89 20.11 -4.29
N ARG A 97 -2.10 21.20 -4.38
CA ARG A 97 -2.33 22.43 -3.62
C ARG A 97 -3.59 23.17 -4.08
N ALA A 98 -3.76 23.33 -5.38
CA ALA A 98 -4.89 24.05 -5.97
C ALA A 98 -6.23 23.39 -5.64
N LEU A 99 -6.25 22.06 -5.59
CA LEU A 99 -7.44 21.27 -5.23
C LEU A 99 -7.68 21.18 -3.72
N GLY A 100 -6.74 21.64 -2.88
CA GLY A 100 -6.81 21.44 -1.42
C GLY A 100 -6.57 20.00 -0.99
N ALA A 101 -6.04 19.14 -1.87
CA ALA A 101 -5.76 17.74 -1.59
C ALA A 101 -4.53 17.56 -0.69
N SER A 102 -3.58 18.49 -0.70
CA SER A 102 -2.38 18.46 0.15
C SER A 102 -2.72 18.83 1.60
N THR A 103 -2.80 17.83 2.49
CA THR A 103 -3.28 18.02 3.86
C THR A 103 -2.18 18.45 4.85
N GLY A 104 -0.93 18.10 4.55
CA GLY A 104 0.19 18.33 5.49
C GLY A 104 0.08 17.55 6.80
N LEU A 105 -0.71 16.46 6.82
CA LEU A 105 -0.96 15.65 8.02
C LEU A 105 0.33 15.00 8.53
N LEU A 106 1.19 14.52 7.62
CA LEU A 106 2.44 13.84 7.93
C LEU A 106 3.64 14.64 7.43
N ASP A 107 4.69 14.69 8.23
CA ASP A 107 6.02 15.19 7.84
C ASP A 107 6.95 13.99 7.58
N PHE A 108 6.95 13.49 6.37
CA PHE A 108 7.77 12.32 6.00
C PHE A 108 9.27 12.58 6.12
N ARG A 109 9.74 13.83 6.00
CA ARG A 109 11.16 14.14 6.17
C ARG A 109 11.62 13.87 7.60
N LYS A 110 10.72 13.98 8.58
CA LYS A 110 10.98 13.63 9.98
C LYS A 110 10.67 12.17 10.29
N LEU A 111 9.56 11.65 9.77
CA LEU A 111 9.08 10.31 10.09
C LEU A 111 9.96 9.19 9.50
N ILE A 112 10.39 9.33 8.25
CA ILE A 112 11.17 8.29 7.56
C ILE A 112 12.49 7.97 8.28
N PRO A 113 13.32 8.93 8.69
CA PRO A 113 14.52 8.62 9.45
C PRO A 113 14.25 7.90 10.78
N ILE A 114 13.16 8.25 11.47
CA ILE A 114 12.75 7.61 12.73
C ILE A 114 12.36 6.14 12.47
N LEU A 115 11.48 5.89 11.52
CA LEU A 115 11.01 4.55 11.20
C LEU A 115 12.13 3.66 10.64
N ARG A 116 13.02 4.21 9.83
CA ARG A 116 14.25 3.51 9.38
C ARG A 116 15.18 3.19 10.52
N GLY A 117 15.34 4.09 11.49
CA GLY A 117 16.09 3.85 12.72
C GLY A 117 15.55 2.66 13.53
N GLN A 118 14.26 2.34 13.41
CA GLN A 118 13.65 1.12 13.96
C GLN A 118 13.84 -0.10 13.05
N GLY A 119 14.45 0.05 11.88
CA GLY A 119 14.74 -1.03 10.93
C GLY A 119 13.60 -1.40 9.99
N PHE A 120 12.61 -0.52 9.80
CA PHE A 120 11.54 -0.76 8.84
C PHE A 120 11.98 -0.52 7.39
N TYR A 121 11.50 -1.36 6.49
CA TYR A 121 11.34 -1.09 5.07
C TYR A 121 10.04 -0.32 4.85
N LEU A 122 10.09 0.78 4.09
CA LEU A 122 8.99 1.73 3.99
C LEU A 122 8.42 1.77 2.58
N ILE A 123 7.17 1.37 2.44
CA ILE A 123 6.41 1.39 1.20
C ILE A 123 5.45 2.58 1.24
N ALA A 124 5.58 3.49 0.28
CA ALA A 124 4.62 4.56 0.05
C ALA A 124 3.45 4.02 -0.79
N ARG A 125 2.23 4.03 -0.27
CA ARG A 125 1.03 3.63 -1.04
C ARG A 125 0.35 4.86 -1.63
N GLN A 126 0.26 4.89 -2.96
CA GLN A 126 -0.42 5.93 -3.72
C GLN A 126 -1.67 5.36 -4.41
N VAL A 127 -2.84 5.83 -4.03
CA VAL A 127 -4.09 5.57 -4.76
C VAL A 127 -4.11 6.41 -6.04
N VAL A 128 -4.43 5.79 -7.20
CA VAL A 128 -4.26 6.44 -8.51
C VAL A 128 -5.58 6.97 -9.06
N PHE A 129 -6.48 6.09 -9.53
CA PHE A 129 -7.65 6.52 -10.31
C PHE A 129 -8.96 6.59 -9.52
N ASN A 130 -9.02 6.11 -8.28
CA ASN A 130 -10.10 6.39 -7.35
C ASN A 130 -9.77 7.67 -6.57
N ASP A 131 -10.13 8.81 -7.11
CA ASP A 131 -9.80 10.13 -6.59
C ASP A 131 -11.01 11.06 -6.69
N PRO A 132 -11.86 11.11 -5.67
CA PRO A 132 -13.06 11.95 -5.69
C PRO A 132 -12.77 13.46 -5.83
N ILE A 133 -11.64 13.94 -5.32
CA ILE A 133 -11.24 15.35 -5.42
C ILE A 133 -10.91 15.68 -6.86
N LEU A 134 -10.05 14.91 -7.50
CA LEU A 134 -9.68 15.11 -8.90
C LEU A 134 -10.87 14.84 -9.84
N ALA A 135 -11.65 13.78 -9.58
CA ALA A 135 -12.84 13.45 -10.35
C ALA A 135 -13.84 14.61 -10.39
N LYS A 136 -14.13 15.20 -9.25
CA LYS A 136 -14.99 16.40 -9.14
C LYS A 136 -14.45 17.58 -9.94
N HIS A 137 -13.15 17.82 -9.87
CA HIS A 137 -12.49 18.91 -10.62
C HIS A 137 -12.59 18.70 -12.14
N LEU A 138 -12.48 17.47 -12.59
CA LEU A 138 -12.54 17.09 -14.02
C LEU A 138 -13.98 16.85 -14.52
N GLY A 139 -15.01 16.95 -13.65
CA GLY A 139 -16.41 16.77 -14.02
C GLY A 139 -16.88 15.30 -14.05
N TYR A 140 -16.12 14.37 -13.48
CA TYR A 140 -16.54 12.96 -13.30
C TYR A 140 -17.39 12.79 -12.04
N SER A 141 -18.52 12.07 -12.14
CA SER A 141 -19.54 12.03 -11.09
C SER A 141 -19.39 10.89 -10.07
N ASN A 142 -18.57 9.87 -10.38
CA ASN A 142 -18.50 8.62 -9.59
C ASN A 142 -17.27 8.49 -8.70
N GLY A 143 -16.49 9.57 -8.56
CA GLY A 143 -15.24 9.56 -7.77
C GLY A 143 -14.06 8.84 -8.43
N TRP A 144 -14.24 8.38 -9.66
CA TRP A 144 -13.20 7.73 -10.46
C TRP A 144 -12.80 8.58 -11.65
N VAL A 145 -11.51 8.58 -11.96
CA VAL A 145 -10.94 9.23 -13.15
C VAL A 145 -10.48 8.16 -14.13
N PRO A 146 -10.81 8.26 -15.42
CA PRO A 146 -10.30 7.32 -16.42
C PRO A 146 -8.78 7.29 -16.48
N ALA A 147 -8.18 6.10 -16.61
CA ALA A 147 -6.73 5.95 -16.70
C ALA A 147 -6.12 6.59 -17.96
N ALA A 148 -6.93 6.91 -18.96
CA ALA A 148 -6.52 7.63 -20.17
C ALA A 148 -6.59 9.16 -20.03
N ASP A 149 -7.13 9.71 -18.93
CA ASP A 149 -7.23 11.15 -18.73
C ASP A 149 -5.84 11.77 -18.57
N PRO A 150 -5.45 12.73 -19.44
CA PRO A 150 -4.10 13.28 -19.43
C PRO A 150 -3.79 14.09 -18.17
N THR A 151 -4.79 14.73 -17.56
CA THR A 151 -4.61 15.48 -16.31
C THR A 151 -4.40 14.52 -15.13
N ALA A 152 -5.15 13.42 -15.09
CA ALA A 152 -4.98 12.40 -14.06
C ALA A 152 -3.62 11.71 -14.16
N ILE A 153 -3.16 11.41 -15.38
CA ILE A 153 -1.83 10.85 -15.64
C ILE A 153 -0.75 11.81 -15.13
N ALA A 154 -0.77 13.07 -15.56
CA ALA A 154 0.21 14.08 -15.17
C ALA A 154 0.23 14.34 -13.66
N TYR A 155 -0.96 14.41 -13.03
CA TYR A 155 -1.11 14.62 -11.59
C TYR A 155 -0.53 13.47 -10.77
N ASN A 156 -0.89 12.22 -11.09
CA ASN A 156 -0.40 11.07 -10.35
C ASN A 156 1.09 10.81 -10.58
N LEU A 157 1.60 11.10 -11.79
CA LEU A 157 3.03 11.02 -12.07
C LEU A 157 3.81 12.07 -11.28
N ALA A 158 3.34 13.31 -11.20
CA ALA A 158 3.99 14.36 -10.41
C ALA A 158 4.05 14.02 -8.92
N ILE A 159 2.99 13.40 -8.35
CA ILE A 159 3.00 12.89 -6.97
C ILE A 159 4.03 11.76 -6.83
N ALA A 160 4.06 10.81 -7.77
CA ALA A 160 5.01 9.69 -7.74
C ALA A 160 6.47 10.18 -7.78
N GLU A 161 6.77 11.16 -8.63
CA GLU A 161 8.09 11.81 -8.73
C GLU A 161 8.48 12.49 -7.42
N GLU A 162 7.54 13.21 -6.78
CA GLU A 162 7.78 13.83 -5.48
C GLU A 162 8.04 12.78 -4.40
N VAL A 163 7.21 11.73 -4.31
CA VAL A 163 7.34 10.64 -3.35
C VAL A 163 8.68 9.92 -3.47
N ALA A 164 9.18 9.72 -4.69
CA ALA A 164 10.50 9.12 -4.94
C ALA A 164 11.66 9.92 -4.31
N THR A 165 11.43 11.19 -3.94
CA THR A 165 12.43 12.05 -3.27
C THR A 165 12.28 12.10 -1.75
N LEU A 166 11.19 11.57 -1.18
CA LEU A 166 10.91 11.66 0.26
C LEU A 166 11.73 10.68 1.10
N GLY A 167 12.29 9.65 0.48
CA GLY A 167 13.15 8.68 1.15
C GLY A 167 12.47 7.34 1.45
N PHE A 168 11.32 7.03 0.90
CA PHE A 168 10.74 5.69 0.91
C PHE A 168 11.63 4.70 0.15
N ASP A 169 11.53 3.41 0.50
CA ASP A 169 12.25 2.34 -0.19
C ASP A 169 11.50 1.88 -1.44
N GLU A 170 10.16 1.97 -1.40
CA GLU A 170 9.27 1.48 -2.45
C GLU A 170 8.05 2.40 -2.62
N LEU A 171 7.57 2.54 -3.85
CA LEU A 171 6.30 3.18 -4.19
C LEU A 171 5.34 2.14 -4.75
N GLN A 172 4.22 1.95 -4.07
CA GLN A 172 3.16 1.01 -4.39
C GLN A 172 1.93 1.74 -4.91
N PHE A 173 1.46 1.38 -6.10
CA PHE A 173 0.26 1.95 -6.70
C PHE A 173 -0.95 1.08 -6.43
N ASP A 174 -1.98 1.66 -5.85
CA ASP A 174 -3.28 1.03 -5.65
C ASP A 174 -4.38 1.77 -6.42
N TYR A 175 -5.53 1.13 -6.60
CA TYR A 175 -6.61 1.62 -7.44
C TYR A 175 -6.14 2.00 -8.85
N ILE A 176 -5.12 1.30 -9.34
CA ILE A 176 -4.63 1.42 -10.71
C ILE A 176 -5.51 0.54 -11.62
N ARG A 177 -6.75 0.96 -11.74
CA ARG A 177 -7.82 0.23 -12.40
C ARG A 177 -9.02 1.13 -12.68
N TYR A 178 -9.96 0.61 -13.46
CA TYR A 178 -11.30 1.20 -13.59
C TYR A 178 -12.22 0.73 -12.45
N ALA A 179 -13.33 1.44 -12.25
CA ALA A 179 -14.35 1.05 -11.27
C ALA A 179 -14.92 -0.34 -11.60
N ASP A 180 -15.08 -1.18 -10.57
CA ASP A 180 -15.74 -2.47 -10.72
C ASP A 180 -17.25 -2.25 -10.86
N GLY A 181 -17.88 -2.91 -11.84
CA GLY A 181 -19.31 -2.73 -12.15
C GLY A 181 -19.67 -1.45 -12.92
N GLY A 182 -18.71 -0.62 -13.29
CA GLY A 182 -18.93 0.55 -14.15
C GLY A 182 -19.19 0.15 -15.60
N GLY A 183 -20.06 0.89 -16.30
CA GLY A 183 -20.30 0.69 -17.74
C GLY A 183 -19.03 0.76 -18.57
N LEU A 184 -18.96 -0.01 -19.66
CA LEU A 184 -17.83 0.00 -20.59
C LEU A 184 -17.98 1.16 -21.58
N ALA A 185 -17.79 2.39 -21.13
CA ALA A 185 -17.73 3.56 -22.02
C ALA A 185 -16.52 3.48 -22.98
N SER A 186 -15.43 2.84 -22.55
CA SER A 186 -14.30 2.40 -23.38
C SER A 186 -14.29 0.87 -23.47
N GLY A 187 -13.92 0.33 -24.63
CA GLY A 187 -13.78 -1.12 -24.78
C GLY A 187 -12.72 -1.71 -23.82
N TYR A 188 -12.74 -3.02 -23.62
CA TYR A 188 -11.79 -3.69 -22.73
C TYR A 188 -10.34 -3.33 -23.07
N GLU A 189 -9.93 -3.49 -24.32
CA GLU A 189 -8.56 -3.26 -24.75
C GLU A 189 -8.06 -1.85 -24.45
N ALA A 190 -8.90 -0.82 -24.64
CA ALA A 190 -8.54 0.56 -24.34
C ALA A 190 -8.24 0.77 -22.84
N ARG A 191 -8.90 0.03 -21.94
CA ARG A 191 -8.64 0.10 -20.51
C ARG A 191 -7.30 -0.51 -20.12
N TYR A 192 -6.98 -1.67 -20.66
CA TYR A 192 -5.70 -2.33 -20.45
C TYR A 192 -4.55 -1.47 -20.98
N THR A 193 -4.67 -0.97 -22.23
CA THR A 193 -3.67 -0.08 -22.84
C THR A 193 -3.46 1.20 -22.06
N ALA A 194 -4.51 1.79 -21.50
CA ALA A 194 -4.37 3.02 -20.70
C ALA A 194 -3.60 2.80 -19.40
N ILE A 195 -3.86 1.68 -18.70
CA ILE A 195 -3.15 1.33 -17.47
C ILE A 195 -1.69 0.97 -17.76
N ASP A 196 -1.45 0.16 -18.76
CA ASP A 196 -0.11 -0.20 -19.25
C ASP A 196 0.72 1.06 -19.61
N SER A 197 0.13 1.95 -20.41
CA SER A 197 0.77 3.23 -20.77
C SER A 197 1.06 4.13 -19.58
N PHE A 198 0.24 4.13 -18.54
CA PHE A 198 0.51 4.87 -17.32
C PHE A 198 1.72 4.28 -16.59
N LEU A 199 1.75 2.97 -16.40
CA LEU A 199 2.88 2.30 -15.72
C LEU A 199 4.19 2.45 -16.49
N ALA A 200 4.17 2.35 -17.82
CA ALA A 200 5.34 2.61 -18.65
C ALA A 200 5.91 4.03 -18.44
N LYS A 201 5.03 5.05 -18.27
CA LYS A 201 5.47 6.42 -17.96
C LYS A 201 6.07 6.52 -16.55
N VAL A 202 5.49 5.84 -15.57
CA VAL A 202 6.02 5.78 -14.21
C VAL A 202 7.41 5.14 -14.21
N GLU A 203 7.55 3.97 -14.80
CA GLU A 203 8.82 3.25 -14.92
C GLU A 203 9.90 4.13 -15.58
N ALA A 204 9.57 4.75 -16.70
CA ALA A 204 10.50 5.64 -17.42
C ALA A 204 10.95 6.85 -16.59
N SER A 205 10.07 7.39 -15.73
CA SER A 205 10.36 8.57 -14.92
C SER A 205 11.13 8.25 -13.64
N ILE A 206 10.75 7.20 -12.93
CA ILE A 206 11.24 6.92 -11.57
C ILE A 206 11.69 5.47 -11.31
N GLY A 207 11.58 4.55 -12.27
CA GLY A 207 11.92 3.14 -12.07
C GLY A 207 13.37 2.91 -11.64
N ASN A 208 14.29 3.79 -12.01
CA ASN A 208 15.69 3.74 -11.55
C ASN A 208 15.94 4.44 -10.20
N LYS A 209 14.93 5.11 -9.62
CA LYS A 209 15.06 5.91 -8.40
C LYS A 209 14.49 5.22 -7.17
N ILE A 210 13.44 4.42 -7.32
CA ILE A 210 12.71 3.77 -6.25
C ILE A 210 12.16 2.42 -6.73
N THR A 211 12.08 1.43 -5.86
CA THR A 211 11.39 0.17 -6.15
C THR A 211 9.91 0.43 -6.43
N LEU A 212 9.36 -0.21 -7.46
CA LEU A 212 7.97 -0.04 -7.87
C LEU A 212 7.15 -1.30 -7.57
N SER A 213 5.93 -1.12 -7.09
CA SER A 213 4.96 -2.21 -6.94
C SER A 213 3.53 -1.77 -7.26
N VAL A 214 2.66 -2.75 -7.53
CA VAL A 214 1.24 -2.51 -7.82
C VAL A 214 0.35 -3.45 -7.04
N ASP A 215 -0.80 -2.93 -6.60
CA ASP A 215 -1.87 -3.70 -6.00
C ASP A 215 -2.83 -4.21 -7.08
N LEU A 216 -3.09 -5.50 -7.08
CA LEU A 216 -3.98 -6.17 -8.01
C LEU A 216 -5.19 -6.74 -7.29
N PHE A 217 -6.35 -6.74 -7.95
CA PHE A 217 -7.44 -7.59 -7.48
C PHE A 217 -7.01 -9.05 -7.49
N GLY A 218 -7.37 -9.80 -6.43
CA GLY A 218 -6.99 -11.21 -6.30
C GLY A 218 -7.39 -12.05 -7.52
N ARG A 219 -8.55 -11.73 -8.16
CA ARG A 219 -9.03 -12.41 -9.36
C ARG A 219 -8.15 -12.23 -10.59
N VAL A 220 -7.28 -11.24 -10.62
CA VAL A 220 -6.29 -11.01 -11.69
C VAL A 220 -5.26 -12.14 -11.76
N MET A 221 -5.08 -12.87 -10.65
CA MET A 221 -4.18 -14.02 -10.59
C MET A 221 -4.68 -15.25 -11.36
N TRP A 222 -6.00 -15.32 -11.70
CA TRP A 222 -6.57 -16.47 -12.40
C TRP A 222 -6.27 -16.47 -13.90
N ASP A 223 -6.10 -17.66 -14.49
CA ASP A 223 -5.75 -17.85 -15.92
C ASP A 223 -6.72 -17.15 -16.90
N TRP A 224 -8.01 -17.00 -16.52
CA TRP A 224 -8.98 -16.31 -17.37
C TRP A 224 -8.66 -14.81 -17.57
N ASN A 225 -7.94 -14.18 -16.65
CA ASN A 225 -7.56 -12.76 -16.77
C ASN A 225 -6.68 -12.50 -18.01
N ALA A 226 -5.89 -13.47 -18.44
CA ALA A 226 -5.10 -13.39 -19.68
C ALA A 226 -5.94 -13.14 -20.94
N ARG A 227 -7.26 -13.37 -20.88
CA ARG A 227 -8.18 -13.04 -21.99
C ARG A 227 -8.47 -11.54 -22.12
N ARG A 228 -8.03 -10.71 -21.16
CA ARG A 228 -8.23 -9.25 -21.16
C ARG A 228 -9.71 -8.83 -21.28
N THR A 229 -10.58 -9.52 -20.54
CA THR A 229 -12.03 -9.31 -20.52
C THR A 229 -12.57 -8.85 -19.18
N ASP A 230 -11.69 -8.50 -18.23
CA ASP A 230 -12.09 -7.93 -16.96
C ASP A 230 -12.32 -6.41 -17.12
N PRO A 231 -13.50 -5.89 -16.76
CA PRO A 231 -13.82 -4.47 -16.90
C PRO A 231 -12.93 -3.52 -16.08
N ILE A 232 -12.21 -4.02 -15.08
CA ILE A 232 -11.29 -3.19 -14.28
C ILE A 232 -10.00 -2.83 -15.04
N GLY A 233 -9.65 -3.56 -16.12
CA GLY A 233 -8.50 -3.27 -16.97
C GLY A 233 -7.15 -3.67 -16.39
N GLN A 234 -7.11 -4.49 -15.32
CA GLN A 234 -5.85 -5.03 -14.77
C GLN A 234 -5.45 -6.32 -15.48
N SER A 235 -4.23 -6.38 -16.02
CA SER A 235 -3.58 -7.56 -16.57
C SER A 235 -2.34 -7.89 -15.75
N LEU A 236 -2.21 -9.14 -15.31
CA LEU A 236 -1.02 -9.57 -14.57
C LEU A 236 0.23 -9.41 -15.43
N GLU A 237 0.17 -9.82 -16.69
CA GLU A 237 1.29 -9.78 -17.62
C GLU A 237 1.74 -8.35 -17.90
N ASP A 238 0.81 -7.45 -18.29
CA ASP A 238 1.14 -6.08 -18.63
C ASP A 238 1.70 -5.32 -17.42
N MET A 239 0.99 -5.40 -16.29
CA MET A 239 1.38 -4.62 -15.11
C MET A 239 2.70 -5.11 -14.50
N SER A 240 2.95 -6.43 -14.51
CA SER A 240 4.21 -6.99 -14.00
C SER A 240 5.44 -6.65 -14.84
N ALA A 241 5.26 -6.23 -16.09
CA ALA A 241 6.36 -5.81 -16.95
C ALA A 241 7.01 -4.48 -16.51
N HIS A 242 6.32 -3.66 -15.72
CA HIS A 242 6.73 -2.31 -15.34
C HIS A 242 7.13 -2.15 -13.87
N VAL A 243 7.06 -3.23 -13.07
CA VAL A 243 7.27 -3.15 -11.62
C VAL A 243 8.15 -4.27 -11.08
N ASP A 244 8.72 -4.06 -9.90
CA ASP A 244 9.55 -5.06 -9.21
C ASP A 244 8.70 -6.08 -8.45
N TYR A 245 7.50 -5.68 -7.98
CA TYR A 245 6.58 -6.52 -7.21
C TYR A 245 5.14 -6.34 -7.67
N VAL A 246 4.40 -7.45 -7.70
CA VAL A 246 2.93 -7.44 -7.76
C VAL A 246 2.36 -7.89 -6.42
N SER A 247 1.38 -7.15 -5.90
CA SER A 247 0.75 -7.39 -4.61
C SER A 247 -0.74 -7.69 -4.79
N PRO A 248 -1.12 -8.95 -5.12
CA PRO A 248 -2.52 -9.31 -5.27
C PRO A 248 -3.24 -9.30 -3.92
N MET A 249 -4.43 -8.70 -3.87
CA MET A 249 -5.31 -8.66 -2.72
C MET A 249 -6.06 -9.99 -2.60
N LEU A 250 -5.48 -10.95 -1.88
CA LEU A 250 -6.02 -12.30 -1.78
C LEU A 250 -6.95 -12.43 -0.58
N TYR A 251 -8.04 -11.64 -0.57
CA TYR A 251 -9.03 -11.62 0.50
C TYR A 251 -10.14 -12.63 0.22
N PRO A 252 -10.24 -13.78 0.92
CA PRO A 252 -11.27 -14.79 0.67
C PRO A 252 -12.69 -14.24 0.73
N SER A 253 -12.95 -13.25 1.61
CA SER A 253 -14.25 -12.58 1.72
C SER A 253 -14.73 -11.90 0.44
N HIS A 254 -13.83 -11.60 -0.51
CA HIS A 254 -14.13 -10.87 -1.74
C HIS A 254 -14.36 -11.79 -2.95
N TYR A 255 -14.24 -13.11 -2.78
CA TYR A 255 -14.55 -14.07 -3.84
C TYR A 255 -16.02 -14.45 -3.82
N THR A 256 -16.57 -14.83 -4.98
CA THR A 256 -17.95 -15.26 -5.11
C THR A 256 -18.13 -16.76 -4.86
N GLU A 257 -17.10 -17.55 -5.18
CA GLU A 257 -17.10 -18.99 -5.04
C GLU A 257 -16.98 -19.42 -3.57
N GLN A 258 -17.96 -20.23 -3.12
CA GLN A 258 -18.02 -20.66 -1.71
C GLN A 258 -16.75 -21.37 -1.23
N LYS A 259 -16.14 -22.20 -2.09
CA LYS A 259 -14.88 -22.90 -1.78
C LYS A 259 -13.76 -21.94 -1.39
N TYR A 260 -13.74 -20.72 -1.96
CA TYR A 260 -12.75 -19.70 -1.65
C TYR A 260 -13.12 -18.90 -0.41
N LYS A 261 -14.42 -18.61 -0.23
CA LYS A 261 -14.88 -17.96 1.02
C LYS A 261 -14.56 -18.81 2.24
N ASP A 262 -14.77 -20.14 2.15
CA ASP A 262 -14.53 -21.08 3.23
C ASP A 262 -13.07 -21.54 3.33
N GLY A 263 -12.25 -21.24 2.32
CA GLY A 263 -10.89 -21.76 2.18
C GLY A 263 -9.82 -20.69 2.11
N PRO A 264 -9.47 -19.98 3.21
CA PRO A 264 -8.44 -18.94 3.18
C PRO A 264 -7.08 -19.46 2.68
N TYR A 265 -6.69 -20.67 3.05
CA TYR A 265 -5.52 -21.34 2.50
C TYR A 265 -5.63 -21.58 0.99
N LEU A 266 -6.82 -22.00 0.53
CA LEU A 266 -7.05 -22.36 -0.88
C LEU A 266 -6.95 -21.15 -1.81
N VAL A 267 -7.51 -20.01 -1.41
CA VAL A 267 -7.41 -18.76 -2.21
C VAL A 267 -5.95 -18.39 -2.45
N VAL A 268 -5.16 -18.30 -1.39
CA VAL A 268 -3.76 -17.91 -1.49
C VAL A 268 -2.97 -18.94 -2.31
N LYS A 269 -3.17 -20.22 -2.03
CA LYS A 269 -2.55 -21.32 -2.79
C LYS A 269 -2.83 -21.21 -4.28
N ASP A 270 -4.11 -21.19 -4.68
CA ASP A 270 -4.50 -21.26 -6.10
C ASP A 270 -4.05 -19.99 -6.83
N ALA A 271 -4.12 -18.81 -6.19
CA ALA A 271 -3.63 -17.57 -6.74
C ALA A 271 -2.11 -17.59 -6.97
N MET A 272 -1.34 -18.08 -5.99
CA MET A 272 0.13 -18.20 -6.12
C MET A 272 0.52 -19.20 -7.22
N VAL A 273 -0.18 -20.34 -7.30
CA VAL A 273 0.09 -21.37 -8.32
C VAL A 273 -0.21 -20.83 -9.73
N SER A 274 -1.33 -20.16 -9.92
CA SER A 274 -1.71 -19.59 -11.22
C SER A 274 -0.80 -18.40 -11.57
N GLY A 275 -0.62 -17.45 -10.67
CA GLY A 275 0.19 -16.26 -10.92
C GLY A 275 1.63 -16.56 -11.31
N LYS A 276 2.28 -17.49 -10.61
CA LYS A 276 3.68 -17.89 -10.90
C LYS A 276 3.88 -18.55 -12.26
N LYS A 277 2.82 -19.06 -12.91
CA LYS A 277 2.90 -19.55 -14.28
C LYS A 277 2.86 -18.41 -15.31
N ARG A 278 2.36 -17.24 -14.90
CA ARG A 278 2.02 -16.13 -15.78
C ARG A 278 2.98 -14.96 -15.68
N THR A 279 3.75 -14.86 -14.58
CA THR A 279 4.77 -13.83 -14.42
C THR A 279 5.98 -14.36 -13.67
N SER A 280 7.17 -13.82 -14.00
CA SER A 280 8.41 -14.01 -13.24
C SER A 280 8.64 -12.89 -12.20
N THR A 281 7.84 -11.82 -12.24
CA THR A 281 7.91 -10.73 -11.27
C THR A 281 7.53 -11.25 -9.89
N ALA A 282 8.23 -10.76 -8.87
CA ALA A 282 8.02 -11.20 -7.49
C ALA A 282 6.58 -10.93 -7.02
N ILE A 283 5.95 -11.93 -6.41
CA ILE A 283 4.57 -11.86 -5.93
C ILE A 283 4.59 -11.77 -4.41
N ARG A 284 4.09 -10.64 -3.88
CA ARG A 284 3.98 -10.36 -2.45
C ARG A 284 2.52 -10.00 -2.11
N PRO A 285 1.68 -11.00 -1.80
CA PRO A 285 0.25 -10.81 -1.64
C PRO A 285 -0.10 -9.98 -0.41
N PHE A 286 -1.24 -9.27 -0.47
CA PHE A 286 -1.97 -8.81 0.69
C PHE A 286 -2.88 -9.91 1.22
N LEU A 287 -2.79 -10.16 2.53
CA LEU A 287 -3.58 -11.13 3.28
C LEU A 287 -4.62 -10.41 4.15
N GLN A 288 -5.77 -11.04 4.36
CA GLN A 288 -6.90 -10.47 5.09
C GLN A 288 -6.70 -10.59 6.60
N VAL A 289 -6.78 -9.46 7.32
CA VAL A 289 -6.79 -9.44 8.79
C VAL A 289 -8.11 -8.91 9.35
N PHE A 290 -8.91 -8.26 8.53
CA PHE A 290 -10.22 -7.74 8.92
C PHE A 290 -11.28 -8.85 9.06
N ASP A 291 -12.15 -8.71 10.06
CA ASP A 291 -13.21 -9.65 10.36
C ASP A 291 -14.40 -9.47 9.41
N MET A 292 -14.32 -10.12 8.24
CA MET A 292 -15.38 -10.16 7.24
C MET A 292 -15.51 -11.56 6.67
N ALA A 293 -16.73 -12.11 6.68
CA ALA A 293 -17.08 -13.40 6.10
C ALA A 293 -16.17 -14.58 6.57
N ILE A 294 -15.77 -14.56 7.84
CA ILE A 294 -15.05 -15.68 8.44
C ILE A 294 -15.96 -16.90 8.46
N PRO A 295 -15.52 -18.06 7.94
CA PRO A 295 -16.34 -19.28 7.90
C PRO A 295 -16.85 -19.73 9.28
N ALA A 296 -18.07 -20.25 9.32
CA ALA A 296 -18.64 -20.78 10.57
C ALA A 296 -17.72 -21.85 11.18
N GLY A 297 -17.44 -21.72 12.47
CA GLY A 297 -16.54 -22.63 13.21
C GLY A 297 -15.04 -22.35 13.04
N MET A 298 -14.66 -21.36 12.25
CA MET A 298 -13.26 -20.89 12.13
C MET A 298 -13.08 -19.59 12.95
N THR A 299 -11.99 -19.50 13.70
CA THR A 299 -11.61 -18.24 14.34
C THR A 299 -10.83 -17.35 13.37
N ILE A 300 -10.86 -16.03 13.57
CA ILE A 300 -10.04 -15.10 12.78
C ILE A 300 -8.55 -15.44 12.90
N ASP A 301 -8.09 -15.92 14.03
CA ASP A 301 -6.71 -16.32 14.24
C ASP A 301 -6.33 -17.54 13.37
N ALA A 302 -7.21 -18.57 13.30
CA ALA A 302 -7.01 -19.72 12.42
C ALA A 302 -7.07 -19.34 10.93
N TYR A 303 -7.93 -18.40 10.60
CA TYR A 303 -8.07 -17.86 9.25
C TYR A 303 -6.76 -17.17 8.78
N ILE A 304 -6.27 -16.21 9.55
CA ILE A 304 -5.00 -15.51 9.26
C ILE A 304 -3.83 -16.51 9.19
N ALA A 305 -3.76 -17.46 10.12
CA ALA A 305 -2.72 -18.48 10.14
C ALA A 305 -2.73 -19.35 8.87
N ALA A 306 -3.92 -19.66 8.32
CA ALA A 306 -4.08 -20.43 7.11
C ALA A 306 -3.56 -19.65 5.87
N GLU A 307 -3.86 -18.37 5.75
CA GLU A 307 -3.34 -17.51 4.67
C GLU A 307 -1.82 -17.39 4.72
N ILE A 308 -1.25 -17.12 5.91
CA ILE A 308 0.21 -17.04 6.12
C ILE A 308 0.89 -18.35 5.70
N ARG A 309 0.31 -19.49 6.12
CA ARG A 309 0.84 -20.80 5.76
C ARG A 309 0.85 -21.00 4.25
N ALA A 310 -0.26 -20.70 3.56
CA ALA A 310 -0.34 -20.83 2.11
C ALA A 310 0.66 -19.92 1.38
N ALA A 311 0.83 -18.66 1.81
CA ALA A 311 1.81 -17.75 1.24
C ALA A 311 3.24 -18.32 1.34
N LYS A 312 3.60 -18.91 2.48
CA LYS A 312 4.90 -19.57 2.69
C LYS A 312 5.04 -20.84 1.86
N ASP A 313 4.05 -21.74 1.90
CA ASP A 313 4.09 -23.05 1.23
C ASP A 313 4.20 -22.89 -0.30
N TYR A 314 3.64 -21.82 -0.87
CA TYR A 314 3.66 -21.56 -2.31
C TYR A 314 4.66 -20.46 -2.71
N GLY A 315 5.58 -20.11 -1.81
CA GLY A 315 6.77 -19.30 -2.10
C GLY A 315 6.43 -17.87 -2.51
N ALA A 316 5.54 -17.21 -1.78
CA ALA A 316 5.39 -15.77 -1.89
C ALA A 316 6.69 -15.06 -1.49
N ASP A 317 7.00 -13.95 -2.15
CA ASP A 317 8.17 -13.13 -1.82
C ASP A 317 7.86 -12.16 -0.66
N GLY A 318 7.59 -12.75 0.50
CA GLY A 318 6.98 -12.06 1.62
C GLY A 318 5.46 -11.90 1.48
N TYR A 319 4.84 -11.17 2.38
CA TYR A 319 3.41 -10.86 2.34
C TYR A 319 3.09 -9.61 3.17
N LEU A 320 2.01 -8.96 2.83
CA LEU A 320 1.52 -7.76 3.50
C LEU A 320 0.15 -8.07 4.13
N PHE A 321 -0.16 -7.39 5.23
CA PHE A 321 -1.44 -7.55 5.89
C PHE A 321 -2.30 -6.31 5.73
N TRP A 322 -3.57 -6.53 5.38
CA TRP A 322 -4.56 -5.48 5.23
C TRP A 322 -5.59 -5.53 6.34
N GLU A 323 -5.70 -4.43 7.07
CA GLU A 323 -6.76 -4.13 8.03
C GLU A 323 -7.08 -2.63 7.93
N PRO A 324 -8.30 -2.25 7.44
CA PRO A 324 -8.61 -0.86 7.11
C PRO A 324 -8.67 0.09 8.31
N SER A 325 -8.97 -0.43 9.52
CA SER A 325 -9.00 0.35 10.77
C SER A 325 -7.64 0.36 11.49
N ASN A 326 -6.67 -0.41 11.01
CA ASN A 326 -5.36 -0.67 11.62
C ASN A 326 -5.44 -1.40 12.97
N ASP A 327 -6.49 -2.19 13.20
CA ASP A 327 -6.60 -3.07 14.37
C ASP A 327 -5.93 -4.43 14.13
N TYR A 328 -4.66 -4.52 14.43
CA TYR A 328 -3.84 -5.71 14.22
C TYR A 328 -3.80 -6.67 15.41
N ARG A 329 -4.73 -6.56 16.41
CA ARG A 329 -4.74 -7.42 17.61
C ARG A 329 -4.81 -8.90 17.29
N ALA A 330 -5.66 -9.31 16.34
CA ALA A 330 -5.74 -10.70 15.89
C ALA A 330 -4.42 -11.17 15.25
N LEU A 331 -3.83 -10.34 14.39
CA LEU A 331 -2.53 -10.63 13.79
C LEU A 331 -1.44 -10.80 14.83
N TYR A 332 -1.36 -9.93 15.84
CA TYR A 332 -0.35 -10.02 16.90
C TYR A 332 -0.46 -11.34 17.69
N ARG A 333 -1.68 -11.80 17.98
CA ARG A 333 -1.88 -13.13 18.61
C ARG A 333 -1.34 -14.25 17.74
N VAL A 334 -1.67 -14.25 16.43
CA VAL A 334 -1.20 -15.26 15.47
C VAL A 334 0.32 -15.27 15.34
N LEU A 335 0.94 -14.08 15.36
CA LEU A 335 2.39 -13.94 15.26
C LEU A 335 3.13 -14.19 16.59
N GLY A 336 2.39 -14.39 17.70
CA GLY A 336 2.97 -14.58 19.02
C GLY A 336 3.66 -13.31 19.55
N VAL A 337 3.12 -12.13 19.22
CA VAL A 337 3.60 -10.84 19.74
C VAL A 337 2.89 -10.56 21.06
N SER A 338 3.66 -10.45 22.15
CA SER A 338 3.13 -9.99 23.43
C SER A 338 2.92 -8.48 23.38
N TYR A 339 1.66 -8.07 23.33
CA TYR A 339 1.27 -6.67 23.33
C TYR A 339 0.30 -6.41 24.48
N ALA A 340 0.71 -5.57 25.43
CA ALA A 340 -0.16 -5.10 26.51
C ALA A 340 -0.90 -3.83 26.05
N TYR A 341 -2.23 -3.85 26.18
CA TYR A 341 -3.11 -2.73 25.85
C TYR A 341 -3.05 -1.61 26.89
#